data_05da88d3bd5555b1f81df6b4156598dc
#
_entry.id   05da88d3bd5555b1f81df6b4156598dc
#
_cell.length_a   1.000
_cell.length_b   1.000
_cell.length_c   1.000
_cell.angle_alpha   90.00
_cell.angle_beta   90.00
_cell.angle_gamma   90.00
#
_symmetry.space_group_name_H-M   'P 1'
#
loop_
_entity.id
_entity.type
_entity.pdbx_description
1 polymer ?
#
loop_
_entity_poly.entity_id
_entity_poly.type
_entity_poly.pdbx_seq_one_letter_code
_entity_poly.pdbx_strand_id
1 'polypeptide(L)'
;MAGKQSGEYSLKFNSFRYSPGPASSIIVEGNCEGTASGFGAVLGTLTAVGGKSGTLGWCASAYLDNGDQLYGTGSGTYESTGKHHWRTQTIIQISDGRTISAEGEVDLATRSWNGKLFEK
;
A
#
# COMPACT_ATOMS: atom_id res chain seq x y z
N MET A 1 13.28 -7.95 -10.85
CA MET A 1 12.09 -8.61 -11.39
C MET A 1 11.25 -9.18 -10.26
N ALA A 2 9.97 -8.93 -10.30
CA ALA A 2 9.06 -9.49 -9.31
C ALA A 2 9.03 -11.01 -9.43
N GLY A 3 8.73 -11.70 -8.35
CA GLY A 3 8.52 -13.11 -8.35
C GLY A 3 7.20 -13.51 -8.99
N LYS A 4 6.76 -14.70 -8.70
CA LYS A 4 5.50 -15.21 -9.23
C LYS A 4 4.33 -14.49 -8.57
N GLN A 5 3.33 -14.11 -9.35
CA GLN A 5 2.12 -13.49 -8.80
C GLN A 5 1.42 -14.46 -7.87
N SER A 6 1.18 -14.01 -6.64
CA SER A 6 0.55 -14.81 -5.60
C SER A 6 -0.87 -14.36 -5.28
N GLY A 7 -1.28 -13.18 -5.73
CA GLY A 7 -2.64 -12.71 -5.49
C GLY A 7 -2.86 -11.27 -5.89
N GLU A 8 -3.94 -10.73 -5.38
CA GLU A 8 -4.36 -9.35 -5.66
C GLU A 8 -4.82 -8.70 -4.37
N TYR A 9 -4.82 -7.37 -4.35
CA TYR A 9 -5.39 -6.62 -3.24
C TYR A 9 -6.29 -5.52 -3.75
N SER A 10 -7.26 -5.16 -2.92
CA SER A 10 -8.21 -4.10 -3.22
C SER A 10 -8.50 -3.35 -1.91
N LEU A 11 -8.07 -2.11 -1.85
CA LEU A 11 -8.19 -1.28 -0.67
C LEU A 11 -8.94 0.00 -1.01
N LYS A 12 -9.58 0.56 0.00
CA LYS A 12 -10.31 1.81 -0.11
C LYS A 12 -9.82 2.77 0.96
N PHE A 13 -9.51 4.00 0.57
CA PHE A 13 -9.09 5.02 1.52
C PHE A 13 -10.30 5.60 2.23
N ASN A 14 -10.22 5.64 3.56
CA ASN A 14 -11.28 6.18 4.41
C ASN A 14 -11.01 7.63 4.79
N SER A 15 -9.74 7.98 4.95
CA SER A 15 -9.35 9.32 5.40
C SER A 15 -7.93 9.62 4.99
N PHE A 16 -7.62 10.91 4.90
CA PHE A 16 -6.27 11.38 4.62
C PHE A 16 -5.89 12.43 5.65
N ARG A 17 -4.63 12.42 6.02
CA ARG A 17 -4.05 13.41 6.90
C ARG A 17 -2.83 14.03 6.21
N TYR A 18 -2.69 15.33 6.27
CA TYR A 18 -1.62 16.06 5.62
C TYR A 18 -0.75 16.76 6.64
N SER A 19 0.55 16.77 6.42
CA SER A 19 1.49 17.50 7.26
C SER A 19 2.67 17.99 6.44
N PRO A 20 3.39 19.03 6.92
CA PRO A 20 4.56 19.52 6.20
C PRO A 20 5.65 18.46 6.15
N GLY A 21 6.29 18.33 5.01
CA GLY A 21 7.41 17.42 4.82
C GLY A 21 8.72 18.19 4.61
N PRO A 22 9.80 17.45 4.35
CA PRO A 22 11.10 18.06 4.10
C PRO A 22 11.12 18.83 2.78
N ALA A 23 11.94 19.86 2.70
CA ALA A 23 12.20 20.62 1.47
C ALA A 23 10.92 21.09 0.76
N SER A 24 9.98 21.63 1.53
CA SER A 24 8.70 22.15 1.04
C SER A 24 7.77 21.09 0.43
N SER A 25 8.01 19.82 0.73
CA SER A 25 7.11 18.76 0.33
C SER A 25 5.97 18.58 1.34
N ILE A 26 5.06 17.70 1.03
CA ILE A 26 3.94 17.36 1.90
C ILE A 26 4.00 15.87 2.22
N ILE A 27 3.72 15.54 3.47
CA ILE A 27 3.52 14.16 3.89
C ILE A 27 2.02 13.90 3.92
N VAL A 28 1.61 12.82 3.24
CA VAL A 28 0.21 12.41 3.20
C VAL A 28 0.10 11.04 3.83
N GLU A 29 -0.79 10.91 4.81
CA GLU A 29 -1.11 9.63 5.42
C GLU A 29 -2.53 9.25 5.04
N GLY A 30 -2.68 8.13 4.35
CA GLY A 30 -3.98 7.61 3.95
C GLY A 30 -4.31 6.35 4.73
N ASN A 31 -5.43 6.37 5.45
CA ASN A 31 -5.93 5.18 6.13
C ASN A 31 -6.84 4.43 5.19
N CYS A 32 -6.59 3.14 5.04
CA CYS A 32 -7.36 2.34 4.10
C CYS A 32 -7.70 0.97 4.66
N GLU A 33 -8.70 0.35 4.05
CA GLU A 33 -9.15 -0.97 4.41
C GLU A 33 -9.62 -1.72 3.16
N GLY A 34 -9.60 -3.03 3.22
CA GLY A 34 -10.05 -3.86 2.13
C GLY A 34 -9.63 -5.30 2.32
N THR A 35 -9.27 -5.95 1.22
CA THR A 35 -8.89 -7.35 1.24
C THR A 35 -7.64 -7.58 0.40
N ALA A 36 -6.93 -8.65 0.76
CA ALA A 36 -5.76 -9.10 0.00
C ALA A 36 -5.77 -10.63 -0.03
N SER A 37 -5.43 -11.21 -1.18
CA SER A 37 -5.40 -12.66 -1.37
C SER A 37 -4.44 -13.30 -0.37
N GLY A 38 -4.94 -14.29 0.37
CA GLY A 38 -4.14 -14.99 1.37
C GLY A 38 -3.98 -14.28 2.70
N PHE A 39 -4.55 -13.07 2.85
CA PHE A 39 -4.44 -12.27 4.07
C PHE A 39 -5.79 -11.90 4.67
N GLY A 40 -6.88 -12.08 3.94
CA GLY A 40 -8.21 -11.72 4.44
C GLY A 40 -8.42 -10.22 4.48
N ALA A 41 -8.97 -9.73 5.58
CA ALA A 41 -9.24 -8.29 5.76
C ALA A 41 -7.95 -7.55 6.13
N VAL A 42 -7.71 -6.43 5.48
CA VAL A 42 -6.50 -5.62 5.69
C VAL A 42 -6.90 -4.21 6.09
N LEU A 43 -6.27 -3.71 7.14
CA LEU A 43 -6.40 -2.32 7.57
C LEU A 43 -5.01 -1.74 7.72
N GLY A 44 -4.77 -0.60 7.11
CA GLY A 44 -3.43 -0.03 7.17
C GLY A 44 -3.35 1.43 6.82
N THR A 45 -2.13 1.94 6.90
CA THR A 45 -1.82 3.34 6.60
C THR A 45 -0.72 3.41 5.55
N LEU A 46 -1.01 4.12 4.49
CA LEU A 46 -0.04 4.50 3.46
C LEU A 46 0.48 5.88 3.80
N THR A 47 1.81 6.02 3.88
CA THR A 47 2.45 7.32 4.07
C THR A 47 3.22 7.66 2.81
N ALA A 48 2.89 8.76 2.17
CA ALA A 48 3.55 9.21 0.95
C ALA A 48 4.27 10.53 1.19
N VAL A 49 5.50 10.63 0.70
CA VAL A 49 6.30 11.84 0.80
C VAL A 49 6.70 12.27 -0.61
N GLY A 50 6.40 13.52 -0.95
CA GLY A 50 6.72 14.05 -2.27
C GLY A 50 5.49 14.67 -2.92
N GLY A 51 5.37 14.49 -4.22
CA GLY A 51 4.27 15.08 -4.99
C GLY A 51 3.89 14.17 -6.16
N LYS A 52 4.43 14.48 -7.34
CA LYS A 52 4.18 13.67 -8.54
C LYS A 52 4.86 12.31 -8.43
N SER A 53 5.98 12.25 -7.75
CA SER A 53 6.69 11.01 -7.47
C SER A 53 7.38 11.15 -6.13
N GLY A 54 7.71 10.03 -5.52
CA GLY A 54 8.37 10.03 -4.23
C GLY A 54 8.42 8.65 -3.62
N THR A 55 8.58 8.62 -2.30
CA THR A 55 8.66 7.40 -1.51
C THR A 55 7.35 7.18 -0.77
N LEU A 56 7.07 5.92 -0.47
CA LEU A 56 5.92 5.57 0.35
C LEU A 56 6.31 4.58 1.43
N GLY A 57 5.55 4.60 2.51
CA GLY A 57 5.62 3.63 3.58
C GLY A 57 4.28 2.95 3.75
N TRP A 58 4.30 1.72 4.21
CA TRP A 58 3.10 0.92 4.44
C TRP A 58 3.19 0.25 5.80
N CYS A 59 2.11 0.32 6.55
CA CYS A 59 2.02 -0.33 7.84
C CYS A 59 0.59 -0.82 8.02
N ALA A 60 0.44 -2.12 8.22
CA ALA A 60 -0.90 -2.71 8.19
C ALA A 60 -1.04 -3.93 9.08
N SER A 61 -2.30 -4.24 9.39
CA SER A 61 -2.70 -5.49 10.02
C SER A 61 -3.57 -6.26 9.03
N ALA A 62 -3.43 -7.58 9.06
CA ALA A 62 -4.26 -8.48 8.28
C ALA A 62 -4.98 -9.44 9.23
N TYR A 63 -6.26 -9.62 9.00
CA TYR A 63 -7.11 -10.47 9.83
C TYR A 63 -7.62 -11.62 8.98
N LEU A 64 -7.02 -12.79 9.17
CA LEU A 64 -7.27 -13.95 8.34
C LEU A 64 -8.59 -14.63 8.75
N ASP A 65 -9.18 -15.36 7.80
CA ASP A 65 -10.46 -16.04 8.03
C ASP A 65 -10.39 -17.08 9.15
N ASN A 66 -9.20 -17.64 9.39
CA ASN A 66 -9.02 -18.63 10.46
C ASN A 66 -8.86 -18.02 11.85
N GLY A 67 -8.90 -16.68 11.94
CA GLY A 67 -8.74 -15.98 13.22
C GLY A 67 -7.34 -15.48 13.51
N ASP A 68 -6.35 -15.85 12.70
CA ASP A 68 -4.99 -15.38 12.89
C ASP A 68 -4.86 -13.90 12.48
N GLN A 69 -3.88 -13.24 13.05
CA GLN A 69 -3.56 -11.86 12.72
C GLN A 69 -2.09 -11.76 12.32
N LEU A 70 -1.84 -11.08 11.22
CA LEU A 70 -0.48 -10.79 10.76
C LEU A 70 -0.27 -9.30 10.69
N TYR A 71 0.98 -8.88 10.74
CA TYR A 71 1.37 -7.48 10.56
C TYR A 71 2.31 -7.39 9.38
N GLY A 72 2.22 -6.28 8.66
CA GLY A 72 3.11 -6.00 7.55
C GLY A 72 3.63 -4.59 7.61
N THR A 73 4.91 -4.43 7.30
CA THR A 73 5.52 -3.11 7.11
C THR A 73 6.25 -3.11 5.78
N GLY A 74 6.19 -2.00 5.09
CA GLY A 74 6.79 -1.92 3.78
C GLY A 74 7.25 -0.53 3.41
N SER A 75 8.00 -0.48 2.34
CA SER A 75 8.45 0.77 1.76
C SER A 75 8.54 0.62 0.24
N GLY A 76 8.45 1.73 -0.45
CA GLY A 76 8.49 1.68 -1.89
C GLY A 76 8.47 3.07 -2.51
N THR A 77 8.01 3.11 -3.74
CA THR A 77 7.98 4.34 -4.53
C THR A 77 6.63 4.49 -5.22
N TYR A 78 6.33 5.71 -5.59
CA TYR A 78 5.15 5.99 -6.40
C TYR A 78 5.48 7.04 -7.45
N GLU A 79 4.72 7.03 -8.54
CA GLU A 79 4.83 8.03 -9.58
C GLU A 79 3.47 8.31 -10.20
N SER A 80 3.25 9.55 -10.60
CA SER A 80 2.02 9.95 -11.27
C SER A 80 1.95 9.32 -12.66
N THR A 81 0.83 8.72 -12.99
CA THR A 81 0.58 8.12 -14.30
C THR A 81 -0.55 8.78 -15.05
N GLY A 82 -1.18 9.78 -14.44
CA GLY A 82 -2.27 10.49 -15.06
C GLY A 82 -2.93 11.41 -14.04
N LYS A 83 -4.12 11.90 -14.38
CA LYS A 83 -4.84 12.83 -13.54
C LYS A 83 -5.34 12.12 -12.28
N HIS A 84 -4.75 12.46 -11.13
CA HIS A 84 -5.09 11.90 -9.81
C HIS A 84 -4.90 10.38 -9.75
N HIS A 85 -3.95 9.87 -10.52
CA HIS A 85 -3.54 8.47 -10.56
C HIS A 85 -2.06 8.33 -10.27
N TRP A 86 -1.71 7.31 -9.50
CA TRP A 86 -0.30 7.00 -9.19
C TRP A 86 -0.08 5.51 -9.27
N ARG A 87 1.07 5.12 -9.82
CA ARG A 87 1.55 3.75 -9.77
C ARG A 87 2.43 3.58 -8.55
N THR A 88 2.26 2.47 -7.85
CA THR A 88 3.01 2.16 -6.64
C THR A 88 3.74 0.84 -6.76
N GLN A 89 4.94 0.79 -6.16
CA GLN A 89 5.71 -0.44 -6.02
C GLN A 89 6.20 -0.49 -4.59
N THR A 90 5.89 -1.57 -3.88
CA THR A 90 6.15 -1.69 -2.45
C THR A 90 6.74 -3.06 -2.15
N ILE A 91 7.71 -3.10 -1.26
CA ILE A 91 8.24 -4.36 -0.71
C ILE A 91 7.79 -4.43 0.74
N ILE A 92 7.16 -5.53 1.12
CA ILE A 92 6.49 -5.68 2.40
C ILE A 92 7.06 -6.86 3.17
N GLN A 93 7.43 -6.60 4.43
CA GLN A 93 7.87 -7.62 5.37
C GLN A 93 6.67 -8.04 6.21
N ILE A 94 6.37 -9.34 6.20
CA ILE A 94 5.23 -9.89 6.94
C ILE A 94 5.74 -10.51 8.24
N SER A 95 4.94 -10.40 9.29
CA SER A 95 5.34 -10.87 10.62
C SER A 95 5.57 -12.38 10.72
N ASP A 96 5.12 -13.16 9.73
CA ASP A 96 5.40 -14.60 9.67
C ASP A 96 6.74 -14.92 8.99
N GLY A 97 7.51 -13.92 8.61
CA GLY A 97 8.83 -14.08 8.00
C GLY A 97 8.88 -13.96 6.49
N ARG A 98 7.73 -13.90 5.84
CA ARG A 98 7.70 -13.74 4.38
C ARG A 98 8.01 -12.31 3.96
N THR A 99 8.57 -12.18 2.78
CA THR A 99 8.71 -10.90 2.08
C THR A 99 7.91 -10.99 0.79
N ILE A 100 7.07 -10.02 0.54
CA ILE A 100 6.30 -9.97 -0.69
C ILE A 100 6.50 -8.61 -1.35
N SER A 101 6.21 -8.51 -2.64
CA SER A 101 6.14 -7.23 -3.32
C SER A 101 4.73 -6.98 -3.79
N ALA A 102 4.37 -5.71 -3.88
CA ALA A 102 3.06 -5.27 -4.33
C ALA A 102 3.23 -4.23 -5.42
N GLU A 103 2.46 -4.38 -6.49
CA GLU A 103 2.44 -3.40 -7.59
C GLU A 103 0.99 -3.01 -7.81
N GLY A 104 0.71 -1.73 -7.74
CA GLY A 104 -0.66 -1.29 -7.85
C GLY A 104 -0.82 0.15 -8.26
N GLU A 105 -2.05 0.60 -8.21
CA GLU A 105 -2.41 1.96 -8.59
C GLU A 105 -3.35 2.56 -7.57
N VAL A 106 -3.10 3.83 -7.27
CA VAL A 106 -4.00 4.66 -6.47
C VAL A 106 -4.80 5.54 -7.41
N ASP A 107 -6.11 5.53 -7.24
CA ASP A 107 -7.04 6.40 -7.97
C ASP A 107 -7.82 7.22 -6.95
N LEU A 108 -7.57 8.53 -6.90
CA LEU A 108 -8.26 9.39 -5.94
C LEU A 108 -9.71 9.65 -6.30
N ALA A 109 -10.09 9.52 -7.58
CA ALA A 109 -11.49 9.70 -7.97
C ALA A 109 -12.40 8.67 -7.30
N THR A 110 -11.92 7.44 -7.18
CA THR A 110 -12.64 6.34 -6.52
C THR A 110 -12.15 6.07 -5.11
N ARG A 111 -11.08 6.74 -4.67
CA ARG A 111 -10.44 6.51 -3.37
C ARG A 111 -9.98 5.06 -3.22
N SER A 112 -9.48 4.49 -4.29
CA SER A 112 -9.08 3.08 -4.31
C SER A 112 -7.57 2.91 -4.46
N TRP A 113 -7.07 1.80 -3.96
CA TRP A 113 -5.69 1.35 -4.14
C TRP A 113 -5.74 -0.15 -4.40
N ASN A 114 -5.55 -0.51 -5.65
CA ASN A 114 -5.70 -1.89 -6.10
C ASN A 114 -4.43 -2.36 -6.78
N GLY A 115 -4.13 -3.63 -6.69
CA GLY A 115 -2.96 -4.15 -7.35
C GLY A 115 -2.76 -5.64 -7.20
N LYS A 116 -1.53 -6.05 -7.47
CA LYS A 116 -1.12 -7.45 -7.49
C LYS A 116 -0.02 -7.68 -6.48
N LEU A 117 -0.02 -8.89 -5.91
CA LEU A 117 0.98 -9.35 -4.97
C LEU A 117 1.88 -10.38 -5.64
N PHE A 118 3.15 -10.35 -5.30
CA PHE A 118 4.16 -11.26 -5.86
C PHE A 118 5.00 -11.83 -4.72
N GLU A 119 5.31 -13.10 -4.82
CA GLU A 119 6.25 -13.73 -3.89
C GLU A 119 7.67 -13.27 -4.19
N LYS A 120 8.46 -13.18 -3.15
CA LYS A 120 9.89 -12.84 -3.29
C LYS A 120 10.75 -14.03 -2.98
#